data_24b00e3d7c9201ebb72177e24f4b732c
#
_entry.id   24b00e3d7c9201ebb72177e24f4b732c
#
_cell.length_a   1.000
_cell.length_b   1.000
_cell.length_c   1.000
_cell.angle_alpha   90.00
_cell.angle_beta   90.00
_cell.angle_gamma   90.00
#
_symmetry.space_group_name_H-M   'P 1'
#
loop_
_entity.id
_entity.type
_entity.pdbx_description
1 polymer ?
#
loop_
_entity_poly.entity_id
_entity_poly.type
_entity_poly.pdbx_seq_one_letter_code
_entity_poly.pdbx_strand_id
1 'polypeptide(L)'
;VQVKEYAEALEEKIGYQPICFITNGLKHYILDGVNRRQVAGFYSQEEMQLLMDRRHLQKPLEDISSKIRDDISGRYYQKHAIASVCEAFSNNRRQALLVMATGSGKTRTAVSLVDILSRHNWVKNVLFLADRTSLVKQAYDSFRKLLPDLSVCNFLEDKAGARLSRMVFSTYP
;
A
#
# COMPACT_ATOMS: atom_id res chain seq x y z
N VAL A 1 -0.47 -24.89 -9.25
CA VAL A 1 -1.71 -25.18 -9.94
C VAL A 1 -2.72 -25.74 -8.94
N GLN A 2 -2.48 -26.88 -8.30
CA GLN A 2 -3.39 -27.59 -7.39
C GLN A 2 -3.95 -26.76 -6.21
N VAL A 3 -3.11 -25.96 -5.53
CA VAL A 3 -3.56 -25.14 -4.39
C VAL A 3 -4.56 -24.07 -4.80
N LYS A 4 -4.44 -23.55 -6.02
CA LYS A 4 -5.39 -22.58 -6.58
C LYS A 4 -6.77 -23.23 -6.80
N GLU A 5 -6.77 -24.40 -7.40
CA GLU A 5 -8.00 -25.17 -7.64
C GLU A 5 -8.72 -25.53 -6.32
N TYR A 6 -7.95 -25.90 -5.28
CA TYR A 6 -8.52 -26.13 -3.95
C TYR A 6 -9.06 -24.85 -3.31
N ALA A 7 -8.37 -23.72 -3.48
CA ALA A 7 -8.83 -22.43 -2.97
C ALA A 7 -10.14 -21.99 -3.64
N GLU A 8 -10.25 -22.15 -4.95
CA GLU A 8 -11.45 -21.84 -5.74
C GLU A 8 -12.62 -22.74 -5.34
N ALA A 9 -12.39 -24.04 -5.20
CA ALA A 9 -13.42 -25.00 -4.76
C ALA A 9 -13.89 -24.74 -3.31
N LEU A 10 -13.02 -24.25 -2.45
CA LEU A 10 -13.41 -23.84 -1.10
C LEU A 10 -14.18 -22.52 -1.11
N GLU A 11 -13.76 -21.54 -1.93
CA GLU A 11 -14.46 -20.26 -2.07
C GLU A 11 -15.94 -20.45 -2.46
N GLU A 12 -16.22 -21.37 -3.38
CA GLU A 12 -17.60 -21.72 -3.75
C GLU A 12 -18.42 -22.26 -2.57
N LYS A 13 -17.77 -22.96 -1.62
CA LYS A 13 -18.46 -23.55 -0.48
C LYS A 13 -18.64 -22.61 0.70
N ILE A 14 -17.65 -21.79 0.98
CA ILE A 14 -17.61 -20.96 2.20
C ILE A 14 -17.91 -19.48 1.94
N GLY A 15 -18.03 -19.07 0.65
CA GLY A 15 -18.42 -17.72 0.25
C GLY A 15 -17.32 -16.66 0.38
N TYR A 16 -16.07 -17.06 0.67
CA TYR A 16 -14.92 -16.16 0.67
C TYR A 16 -13.64 -16.91 0.29
N GLN A 17 -12.70 -16.18 -0.30
CA GLN A 17 -11.43 -16.76 -0.75
C GLN A 17 -10.53 -17.11 0.43
N PRO A 18 -10.12 -18.37 0.62
CA PRO A 18 -9.24 -18.75 1.72
C PRO A 18 -7.82 -18.21 1.52
N ILE A 19 -7.12 -17.97 2.62
CA ILE A 19 -5.69 -17.71 2.61
C ILE A 19 -4.98 -19.05 2.67
N CYS A 20 -4.14 -19.33 1.68
CA CYS A 20 -3.46 -20.61 1.58
C CYS A 20 -1.96 -20.47 1.88
N PHE A 21 -1.42 -21.42 2.62
CA PHE A 21 0.01 -21.56 2.78
C PHE A 21 0.53 -22.76 1.98
N ILE A 22 1.66 -22.57 1.33
CA ILE A 22 2.35 -23.61 0.57
C ILE A 22 3.75 -23.76 1.16
N THR A 23 4.16 -24.97 1.48
CA THR A 23 5.48 -25.22 2.03
C THR A 23 6.09 -26.51 1.49
N ASN A 24 7.42 -26.55 1.43
CA ASN A 24 8.20 -27.75 1.20
C ASN A 24 9.10 -28.10 2.40
N GLY A 25 8.77 -27.53 3.58
CA GLY A 25 9.55 -27.68 4.81
C GLY A 25 10.69 -26.67 4.98
N LEU A 26 11.24 -26.12 3.90
CA LEU A 26 12.35 -25.15 3.92
C LEU A 26 11.90 -23.74 3.52
N LYS A 27 10.95 -23.65 2.61
CA LYS A 27 10.40 -22.37 2.12
C LYS A 27 8.91 -22.38 2.32
N HIS A 28 8.41 -21.25 2.81
CA HIS A 28 7.00 -21.04 3.02
C HIS A 28 6.51 -19.92 2.10
N TYR A 29 5.34 -20.13 1.52
CA TYR A 29 4.68 -19.15 0.67
C TYR A 29 3.26 -18.97 1.14
N ILE A 30 2.79 -17.74 1.10
CA ILE A 30 1.37 -17.42 1.25
C ILE A 30 0.79 -17.13 -0.13
N LEU A 31 -0.39 -17.68 -0.40
CA LEU A 31 -1.22 -17.37 -1.54
C LEU A 31 -2.42 -16.59 -1.03
N ASP A 32 -2.47 -15.31 -1.40
CA ASP A 32 -3.50 -14.37 -1.04
C ASP A 32 -4.16 -13.87 -2.33
N GLY A 33 -5.27 -14.47 -2.70
CA GLY A 33 -5.85 -14.33 -4.02
C GLY A 33 -4.92 -14.87 -5.11
N VAL A 34 -4.67 -14.07 -6.13
CA VAL A 34 -3.72 -14.41 -7.21
C VAL A 34 -2.26 -14.18 -6.83
N ASN A 35 -1.99 -13.53 -5.71
CA ASN A 35 -0.65 -13.15 -5.31
C ASN A 35 0.04 -14.24 -4.48
N ARG A 36 1.20 -14.70 -4.96
CA ARG A 36 2.07 -15.60 -4.22
C ARG A 36 3.31 -14.84 -3.74
N ARG A 37 3.61 -14.91 -2.44
CA ARG A 37 4.84 -14.36 -1.88
C ARG A 37 5.51 -15.31 -0.89
N GLN A 38 6.82 -15.28 -0.81
CA GLN A 38 7.55 -16.02 0.20
C GLN A 38 7.39 -15.32 1.56
N VAL A 39 7.23 -16.12 2.60
CA VAL A 39 7.11 -15.69 4.00
C VAL A 39 8.08 -16.47 4.87
N ALA A 40 8.39 -15.93 6.05
CA ALA A 40 9.32 -16.57 6.98
C ALA A 40 8.73 -17.83 7.65
N GLY A 41 7.40 -17.89 7.78
CA GLY A 41 6.67 -18.99 8.41
C GLY A 41 5.17 -18.84 8.26
N PHE A 42 4.42 -19.67 8.96
CA PHE A 42 2.99 -19.55 9.07
C PHE A 42 2.62 -18.33 9.95
N TYR A 43 1.52 -17.71 9.63
CA TYR A 43 1.00 -16.59 10.40
C TYR A 43 0.27 -17.06 11.64
N SER A 44 0.34 -16.27 12.69
CA SER A 44 -0.48 -16.46 13.89
C SER A 44 -1.98 -16.23 13.58
N GLN A 45 -2.85 -16.69 14.48
CA GLN A 45 -4.28 -16.45 14.36
C GLN A 45 -4.59 -14.95 14.27
N GLU A 46 -3.90 -14.12 15.06
CA GLU A 46 -4.08 -12.66 15.06
C GLU A 46 -3.66 -12.04 13.72
N GLU A 47 -2.54 -12.47 13.15
CA GLU A 47 -2.09 -12.02 11.83
C GLU A 47 -3.05 -12.43 10.72
N MET A 48 -3.59 -13.64 10.80
CA MET A 48 -4.62 -14.12 9.86
C MET A 48 -5.90 -13.30 9.97
N GLN A 49 -6.36 -13.00 11.19
CA GLN A 49 -7.53 -12.16 11.41
C GLN A 49 -7.31 -10.76 10.83
N LEU A 50 -6.15 -10.15 11.05
CA LEU A 50 -5.79 -8.85 10.46
C LEU A 50 -5.81 -8.86 8.93
N LEU A 51 -5.39 -9.96 8.29
CA LEU A 51 -5.47 -10.09 6.83
C LEU A 51 -6.92 -10.17 6.35
N MET A 52 -7.75 -10.94 7.04
CA MET A 52 -9.17 -11.07 6.70
C MET A 52 -9.92 -9.75 6.91
N ASP A 53 -9.70 -9.08 8.02
CA ASP A 53 -10.29 -7.76 8.32
C ASP A 53 -9.91 -6.73 7.24
N ARG A 54 -8.67 -6.75 6.76
CA ARG A 54 -8.24 -5.89 5.64
C ARG A 54 -9.05 -6.16 4.38
N ARG A 55 -9.29 -7.42 4.03
CA ARG A 55 -10.09 -7.78 2.85
C ARG A 55 -11.51 -7.24 2.96
N HIS A 56 -12.15 -7.42 4.11
CA HIS A 56 -13.53 -6.95 4.35
C HIS A 56 -13.67 -5.43 4.40
N LEU A 57 -12.63 -4.73 4.85
CA LEU A 57 -12.64 -3.27 4.98
C LEU A 57 -12.16 -2.55 3.72
N GLN A 58 -11.56 -3.24 2.76
CA GLN A 58 -11.13 -2.64 1.50
C GLN A 58 -12.32 -2.15 0.69
N LYS A 59 -12.26 -0.89 0.28
CA LYS A 59 -13.24 -0.29 -0.63
C LYS A 59 -12.72 -0.35 -2.06
N PRO A 60 -13.58 -0.54 -3.07
CA PRO A 60 -13.18 -0.52 -4.47
C PRO A 60 -12.46 0.79 -4.84
N LEU A 61 -11.41 0.68 -5.66
CA LEU A 61 -10.67 1.82 -6.23
C LEU A 61 -11.28 2.24 -7.59
N GLU A 62 -12.59 2.42 -7.62
CA GLU A 62 -13.33 2.84 -8.80
C GLU A 62 -13.56 4.35 -8.77
N ASP A 63 -13.64 4.97 -9.93
CA ASP A 63 -13.87 6.42 -10.11
C ASP A 63 -12.93 7.31 -9.30
N ILE A 64 -11.67 6.87 -9.18
CA ILE A 64 -10.69 7.53 -8.32
C ILE A 64 -10.43 8.99 -8.75
N SER A 65 -10.48 9.28 -10.03
CA SER A 65 -10.22 10.63 -10.55
C SER A 65 -11.11 11.70 -9.91
N SER A 66 -12.35 11.37 -9.62
CA SER A 66 -13.31 12.27 -8.94
C SER A 66 -13.08 12.38 -7.43
N LYS A 67 -12.39 11.40 -6.83
CA LYS A 67 -12.13 11.30 -5.39
C LYS A 67 -10.79 11.93 -4.97
N ILE A 68 -9.96 12.33 -5.95
CA ILE A 68 -8.68 12.99 -5.69
C ILE A 68 -8.93 14.42 -5.24
N ARG A 69 -8.28 14.82 -4.16
CA ARG A 69 -8.34 16.16 -3.62
C ARG A 69 -7.57 17.13 -4.51
N ASP A 70 -8.25 18.12 -5.07
CA ASP A 70 -7.69 19.14 -5.98
C ASP A 70 -6.64 20.03 -5.30
N ASP A 71 -6.81 20.31 -4.01
CA ASP A 71 -5.84 21.04 -3.21
C ASP A 71 -4.48 20.33 -3.05
N ILE A 72 -4.46 19.01 -3.22
CA ILE A 72 -3.24 18.19 -3.19
C ILE A 72 -2.72 17.95 -4.61
N SER A 73 -3.53 17.43 -5.52
CA SER A 73 -3.15 17.05 -6.88
C SER A 73 -4.21 17.41 -7.90
N GLY A 74 -4.27 18.71 -8.25
CA GLY A 74 -5.28 19.26 -9.16
C GLY A 74 -4.97 19.14 -10.65
N ARG A 75 -3.72 18.80 -11.04
CA ARG A 75 -3.34 18.73 -12.46
C ARG A 75 -3.81 17.42 -13.09
N TYR A 76 -4.33 17.48 -14.33
CA TYR A 76 -4.91 16.32 -15.00
C TYR A 76 -3.97 15.12 -15.07
N TYR A 77 -2.69 15.33 -15.38
CA TYR A 77 -1.70 14.24 -15.47
C TYR A 77 -1.38 13.59 -14.12
N GLN A 78 -1.47 14.34 -13.01
CA GLN A 78 -1.34 13.79 -11.66
C GLN A 78 -2.52 12.88 -11.33
N LYS A 79 -3.75 13.34 -11.62
CA LYS A 79 -4.96 12.54 -11.44
C LYS A 79 -4.92 11.28 -12.28
N HIS A 80 -4.51 11.38 -13.54
CA HIS A 80 -4.36 10.22 -14.43
C HIS A 80 -3.32 9.22 -13.89
N ALA A 81 -2.17 9.69 -13.45
CA ALA A 81 -1.13 8.83 -12.86
C ALA A 81 -1.63 8.09 -11.61
N ILE A 82 -2.35 8.79 -10.72
CA ILE A 82 -2.92 8.18 -9.51
C ILE A 82 -3.98 7.13 -9.87
N ALA A 83 -4.88 7.45 -10.80
CA ALA A 83 -5.91 6.53 -11.27
C ALA A 83 -5.30 5.26 -11.88
N SER A 84 -4.26 5.40 -12.71
CA SER A 84 -3.55 4.26 -13.31
C SER A 84 -2.88 3.35 -12.27
N VAL A 85 -2.32 3.91 -11.19
CA VAL A 85 -1.77 3.11 -10.09
C VAL A 85 -2.89 2.39 -9.33
N CYS A 86 -3.99 3.07 -9.05
CA CYS A 86 -5.14 2.47 -8.38
C CYS A 86 -5.75 1.33 -9.21
N GLU A 87 -5.90 1.51 -10.52
CA GLU A 87 -6.34 0.47 -11.45
C GLU A 87 -5.37 -0.72 -11.46
N ALA A 88 -4.05 -0.48 -11.50
CA ALA A 88 -3.07 -1.55 -11.42
C ALA A 88 -3.22 -2.36 -10.12
N PHE A 89 -3.45 -1.70 -8.99
CA PHE A 89 -3.66 -2.37 -7.70
C PHE A 89 -4.98 -3.14 -7.67
N SER A 90 -6.08 -2.58 -8.19
CA SER A 90 -7.35 -3.30 -8.34
C SER A 90 -7.21 -4.57 -9.18
N ASN A 91 -6.33 -4.54 -10.19
CA ASN A 91 -5.97 -5.69 -11.01
C ASN A 91 -4.89 -6.59 -10.37
N ASN A 92 -4.76 -6.53 -9.02
CA ASN A 92 -3.82 -7.35 -8.24
C ASN A 92 -2.33 -7.16 -8.60
N ARG A 93 -1.95 -6.09 -9.27
CA ARG A 93 -0.54 -5.73 -9.47
C ARG A 93 0.00 -5.13 -8.16
N ARG A 94 1.21 -5.53 -7.78
CA ARG A 94 1.85 -5.09 -6.52
C ARG A 94 2.91 -4.02 -6.71
N GLN A 95 3.16 -3.64 -7.94
CA GLN A 95 4.19 -2.67 -8.31
C GLN A 95 3.63 -1.74 -9.39
N ALA A 96 4.00 -0.48 -9.29
CA ALA A 96 3.74 0.53 -10.31
C ALA A 96 4.96 1.44 -10.41
N LEU A 97 5.27 1.87 -11.64
CA LEU A 97 6.33 2.83 -11.92
C LEU A 97 5.70 4.12 -12.47
N LEU A 98 5.97 5.23 -11.79
CA LEU A 98 5.59 6.56 -12.26
C LEU A 98 6.85 7.33 -12.69
N VAL A 99 6.93 7.68 -13.97
CA VAL A 99 7.99 8.52 -14.52
C VAL A 99 7.45 9.94 -14.68
N MET A 100 7.99 10.87 -13.90
CA MET A 100 7.52 12.25 -13.86
C MET A 100 8.70 13.22 -13.88
N ALA A 101 8.60 14.28 -14.68
CA ALA A 101 9.63 15.33 -14.79
C ALA A 101 9.86 16.06 -13.46
N THR A 102 11.02 16.71 -13.32
CA THR A 102 11.28 17.60 -12.19
C THR A 102 10.29 18.76 -12.20
N GLY A 103 9.78 19.14 -11.02
CA GLY A 103 8.79 20.23 -10.90
C GLY A 103 7.34 19.83 -11.25
N SER A 104 7.08 18.61 -11.76
CA SER A 104 5.74 18.14 -12.08
C SER A 104 4.86 17.82 -10.86
N GLY A 105 5.44 17.85 -9.66
CA GLY A 105 4.71 17.59 -8.41
C GLY A 105 4.69 16.12 -7.99
N LYS A 106 5.80 15.38 -8.22
CA LYS A 106 5.97 13.97 -7.79
C LYS A 106 5.53 13.73 -6.35
N THR A 107 6.00 14.58 -5.42
CA THR A 107 5.66 14.47 -4.00
C THR A 107 4.15 14.64 -3.77
N ARG A 108 3.51 15.61 -4.43
CA ARG A 108 2.06 15.82 -4.31
C ARG A 108 1.27 14.63 -4.86
N THR A 109 1.72 14.04 -5.97
CA THR A 109 1.15 12.81 -6.53
C THR A 109 1.26 11.65 -5.53
N ALA A 110 2.43 11.50 -4.88
CA ALA A 110 2.63 10.49 -3.83
C ALA A 110 1.73 10.74 -2.61
N VAL A 111 1.59 12.00 -2.15
CA VAL A 111 0.67 12.37 -1.07
C VAL A 111 -0.77 11.98 -1.40
N SER A 112 -1.26 12.35 -2.59
CA SER A 112 -2.62 11.99 -3.03
C SER A 112 -2.83 10.49 -3.16
N LEU A 113 -1.83 9.76 -3.66
CA LEU A 113 -1.92 8.30 -3.75
C LEU A 113 -2.05 7.66 -2.36
N VAL A 114 -1.25 8.10 -1.40
CA VAL A 114 -1.33 7.62 0.00
C VAL A 114 -2.68 8.00 0.62
N ASP A 115 -3.18 9.21 0.39
CA ASP A 115 -4.49 9.64 0.86
C ASP A 115 -5.61 8.74 0.34
N ILE A 116 -5.66 8.49 -0.96
CA ILE A 116 -6.66 7.62 -1.59
C ILE A 116 -6.57 6.20 -1.05
N LEU A 117 -5.40 5.59 -1.06
CA LEU A 117 -5.21 4.22 -0.61
C LEU A 117 -5.53 4.04 0.88
N SER A 118 -5.22 5.04 1.71
CA SER A 118 -5.56 5.02 3.15
C SER A 118 -7.07 5.14 3.38
N ARG A 119 -7.76 6.05 2.69
CA ARG A 119 -9.22 6.23 2.81
C ARG A 119 -10.02 5.04 2.30
N HIS A 120 -9.46 4.27 1.37
CA HIS A 120 -10.05 3.05 0.84
C HIS A 120 -9.58 1.78 1.55
N ASN A 121 -8.83 1.89 2.65
CA ASN A 121 -8.29 0.79 3.47
C ASN A 121 -7.35 -0.18 2.71
N TRP A 122 -6.74 0.29 1.62
CA TRP A 122 -5.73 -0.49 0.88
C TRP A 122 -4.38 -0.51 1.58
N VAL A 123 -4.04 0.57 2.29
CA VAL A 123 -2.79 0.67 3.06
C VAL A 123 -3.08 1.12 4.49
N LYS A 124 -2.38 0.50 5.45
CA LYS A 124 -2.41 0.87 6.86
C LYS A 124 -1.13 1.62 7.25
N ASN A 125 -0.01 1.09 6.82
CA ASN A 125 1.31 1.66 7.09
C ASN A 125 2.03 1.94 5.76
N VAL A 126 2.79 3.02 5.72
CA VAL A 126 3.52 3.47 4.54
C VAL A 126 4.98 3.71 4.91
N LEU A 127 5.89 3.21 4.09
CA LEU A 127 7.30 3.53 4.15
C LEU A 127 7.67 4.38 2.93
N PHE A 128 8.15 5.58 3.15
CA PHE A 128 8.71 6.45 2.13
C PHE A 128 10.24 6.42 2.18
N LEU A 129 10.85 6.09 1.04
CA LEU A 129 12.30 6.02 0.91
C LEU A 129 12.79 7.01 -0.16
N ALA A 130 13.87 7.71 0.14
CA ALA A 130 14.60 8.54 -0.81
C ALA A 130 16.12 8.35 -0.63
N ASP A 131 16.87 8.74 -1.64
CA ASP A 131 18.35 8.62 -1.66
C ASP A 131 19.06 9.66 -0.79
N ARG A 132 18.39 10.80 -0.51
CA ARG A 132 18.99 11.93 0.22
C ARG A 132 18.13 12.37 1.40
N THR A 133 18.80 12.71 2.50
CA THR A 133 18.13 13.21 3.71
C THR A 133 17.31 14.48 3.48
N SER A 134 17.78 15.37 2.59
CA SER A 134 17.04 16.58 2.21
C SER A 134 15.71 16.27 1.51
N LEU A 135 15.67 15.23 0.66
CA LEU A 135 14.43 14.78 0.01
C LEU A 135 13.47 14.12 0.99
N VAL A 136 14.02 13.35 1.93
CA VAL A 136 13.23 12.77 3.04
C VAL A 136 12.56 13.86 3.84
N LYS A 137 13.31 14.89 4.26
CA LYS A 137 12.77 16.01 5.03
C LYS A 137 11.73 16.80 4.24
N GLN A 138 11.99 17.12 2.98
CA GLN A 138 11.04 17.82 2.11
C GLN A 138 9.73 17.02 1.93
N ALA A 139 9.83 15.71 1.74
CA ALA A 139 8.66 14.85 1.64
C ALA A 139 7.90 14.80 2.97
N TYR A 140 8.59 14.57 4.08
CA TYR A 140 8.00 14.57 5.43
C TYR A 140 7.21 15.86 5.71
N ASP A 141 7.79 17.03 5.46
CA ASP A 141 7.13 18.32 5.66
C ASP A 141 5.89 18.48 4.76
N SER A 142 5.99 18.00 3.51
CA SER A 142 4.88 18.03 2.55
C SER A 142 3.70 17.14 3.00
N PHE A 143 3.98 15.92 3.44
CA PHE A 143 2.95 15.00 3.95
C PHE A 143 2.30 15.54 5.21
N ARG A 144 3.09 16.02 6.17
CA ARG A 144 2.59 16.61 7.41
C ARG A 144 1.65 17.81 7.15
N LYS A 145 1.99 18.63 6.15
CA LYS A 145 1.18 19.79 5.77
C LYS A 145 -0.11 19.41 5.06
N LEU A 146 -0.08 18.44 4.16
CA LEU A 146 -1.18 18.10 3.28
C LEU A 146 -2.11 17.03 3.86
N LEU A 147 -1.60 16.17 4.76
CA LEU A 147 -2.35 15.12 5.47
C LEU A 147 -2.09 15.23 6.98
N PRO A 148 -2.61 16.27 7.65
CA PRO A 148 -2.36 16.53 9.06
C PRO A 148 -2.86 15.42 9.99
N ASP A 149 -3.90 14.68 9.57
CA ASP A 149 -4.49 13.58 10.35
C ASP A 149 -3.69 12.28 10.25
N LEU A 150 -2.68 12.21 9.37
CA LEU A 150 -1.81 11.06 9.23
C LEU A 150 -0.63 11.18 10.20
N SER A 151 -0.47 10.22 11.11
CA SER A 151 0.70 10.17 11.96
C SER A 151 1.95 9.85 11.14
N VAL A 152 2.89 10.78 11.11
CA VAL A 152 4.12 10.70 10.32
C VAL A 152 5.36 10.77 11.20
N CYS A 153 6.41 10.04 10.86
CA CYS A 153 7.69 10.03 11.57
C CYS A 153 8.86 10.08 10.61
N ASN A 154 9.81 10.96 10.88
CA ASN A 154 11.11 10.94 10.23
C ASN A 154 12.06 10.02 11.02
N PHE A 155 12.30 8.83 10.50
CA PHE A 155 13.14 7.81 11.16
C PHE A 155 14.59 8.28 11.40
N LEU A 156 15.07 9.23 10.62
CA LEU A 156 16.41 9.78 10.78
C LEU A 156 16.54 10.64 12.05
N GLU A 157 15.43 11.21 12.52
CA GLU A 157 15.36 12.10 13.69
C GLU A 157 14.77 11.38 14.92
N ASP A 158 13.75 10.54 14.71
CA ASP A 158 13.04 9.83 15.78
C ASP A 158 12.81 8.35 15.40
N LYS A 159 13.70 7.49 15.89
CA LYS A 159 13.61 6.03 15.68
C LYS A 159 12.50 5.38 16.51
N ALA A 160 12.20 5.93 17.69
CA ALA A 160 11.20 5.35 18.59
C ALA A 160 9.79 5.63 18.10
N GLY A 161 9.52 6.83 17.60
CA GLY A 161 8.23 7.23 17.04
C GLY A 161 7.81 6.44 15.80
N ALA A 162 8.77 5.83 15.09
CA ALA A 162 8.49 5.07 13.89
C ALA A 162 7.53 3.88 14.12
N ARG A 163 7.58 3.24 15.30
CA ARG A 163 6.69 2.12 15.66
C ARG A 163 5.24 2.55 15.88
N LEU A 164 5.03 3.81 16.24
CA LEU A 164 3.72 4.37 16.56
C LEU A 164 3.10 5.13 15.39
N SER A 165 3.89 5.38 14.33
CA SER A 165 3.46 6.17 13.18
C SER A 165 2.94 5.31 12.05
N ARG A 166 1.91 5.80 11.37
CA ARG A 166 1.36 5.14 10.17
C ARG A 166 2.23 5.34 8.94
N MET A 167 3.01 6.40 8.91
CA MET A 167 3.92 6.67 7.81
C MET A 167 5.31 7.01 8.34
N VAL A 168 6.30 6.32 7.81
CA VAL A 168 7.71 6.46 8.19
C VAL A 168 8.52 6.91 6.97
N PHE A 169 9.37 7.89 7.18
CA PHE A 169 10.28 8.43 6.18
C PHE A 169 11.72 8.05 6.50
N SER A 170 12.46 7.56 5.53
CA SER A 170 13.88 7.18 5.71
C SER A 170 14.66 7.30 4.40
N THR A 171 15.98 7.20 4.51
CA THR A 171 16.84 6.95 3.37
C THR A 171 17.09 5.46 3.21
N TYR A 172 17.44 5.04 1.99
CA TYR A 172 18.07 3.73 1.76
C TYR A 172 19.59 3.98 1.54
N PRO A 173 20.45 3.04 1.98
CA PRO A 173 21.89 3.14 1.75
C PRO A 173 22.24 3.02 0.29
#